data_9abfe5cceed921e07bd8929717029a4a
#
_entry.id   9abfe5cceed921e07bd8929717029a4a
#
_cell.length_a   1.000
_cell.length_b   1.000
_cell.length_c   1.000
_cell.angle_alpha   90.00
_cell.angle_beta   90.00
_cell.angle_gamma   90.00
#
_symmetry.space_group_name_H-M   'P 1'
#
loop_
_entity.id
_entity.type
_entity.pdbx_description
1 polymer ?
#
loop_
_entity_poly.entity_id
_entity_poly.type
_entity_poly.pdbx_seq_one_letter_code
_entity_poly.pdbx_strand_id
1 'polypeptide(L)'
;MPTSILDATKIQARIVIPIVKALERELGKERAHQIVGEAIGQSYVDYRERLGYELNEHPRNEGEEGGNGPAFPVERDIVEDTATAFGHNITGCAFSDYFRAIGEPEIGALMTCGVDFAAEDRIRPDWEFKRSQTRMQGAAFCDFRWRKRGNAG
;
A
#
# COMPACT_ATOMS: atom_id res chain seq x y z
N MET A 1 14.16 -12.27 18.67
CA MET A 1 12.97 -12.42 17.80
C MET A 1 12.93 -11.26 16.81
N PRO A 2 12.81 -11.52 15.54
CA PRO A 2 12.65 -10.45 14.56
C PRO A 2 11.34 -9.68 14.82
N THR A 3 11.38 -8.36 14.69
CA THR A 3 10.21 -7.50 14.81
C THR A 3 9.24 -7.78 13.65
N SER A 4 7.96 -7.98 13.93
CA SER A 4 6.97 -8.14 12.87
C SER A 4 6.84 -6.85 12.06
N ILE A 5 6.41 -6.94 10.81
CA ILE A 5 6.19 -5.74 9.98
C ILE A 5 5.12 -4.81 10.60
N LEU A 6 4.12 -5.38 11.25
CA LEU A 6 3.10 -4.60 11.96
C LEU A 6 3.72 -3.84 13.14
N ASP A 7 4.58 -4.49 13.94
CA ASP A 7 5.23 -3.82 15.07
C ASP A 7 6.22 -2.75 14.59
N ALA A 8 6.96 -3.01 13.53
CA ALA A 8 7.81 -2.01 12.89
C ALA A 8 6.99 -0.79 12.44
N THR A 9 5.82 -1.02 11.82
CA THR A 9 4.91 0.05 11.41
C THR A 9 4.39 0.85 12.60
N LYS A 10 4.03 0.18 13.70
CA LYS A 10 3.60 0.86 14.94
C LYS A 10 4.71 1.72 15.55
N ILE A 11 5.95 1.24 15.52
CA ILE A 11 7.12 2.00 15.99
C ILE A 11 7.33 3.24 15.12
N GLN A 12 7.29 3.09 13.80
CA GLN A 12 7.41 4.20 12.84
C GLN A 12 6.28 5.22 13.03
N ALA A 13 5.05 4.77 13.24
CA ALA A 13 3.88 5.63 13.45
C ALA A 13 4.05 6.59 14.63
N ARG A 14 4.72 6.15 15.69
CA ARG A 14 5.01 7.00 16.89
C ARG A 14 5.85 8.23 16.54
N ILE A 15 6.63 8.17 15.47
CA ILE A 15 7.43 9.30 14.97
C ILE A 15 6.70 10.04 13.85
N VAL A 16 6.12 9.32 12.90
CA VAL A 16 5.49 9.90 11.71
C VAL A 16 4.23 10.69 12.07
N ILE A 17 3.38 10.17 12.93
CA ILE A 17 2.12 10.85 13.31
C ILE A 17 2.35 12.26 13.86
N PRO A 18 3.21 12.49 14.86
CA PRO A 18 3.44 13.85 15.37
C PRO A 18 4.08 14.78 14.33
N ILE A 19 4.93 14.26 13.44
CA ILE A 19 5.52 15.05 12.36
C ILE A 19 4.42 15.48 11.37
N VAL A 20 3.55 14.57 10.94
CA VAL A 20 2.44 14.90 10.04
C VAL A 20 1.51 15.91 10.68
N LYS A 21 1.16 15.73 11.96
CA LYS A 21 0.32 16.68 12.70
C LYS A 21 0.93 18.09 12.79
N ALA A 22 2.25 18.18 12.97
CA ALA A 22 2.96 19.46 12.94
C ALA A 22 2.89 20.12 11.55
N LEU A 23 3.10 19.35 10.49
CA LEU A 23 2.98 19.82 9.11
C LEU A 23 1.54 20.26 8.78
N GLU A 24 0.52 19.54 9.26
CA GLU A 24 -0.88 19.94 9.10
C GLU A 24 -1.16 21.32 9.70
N ARG A 25 -0.60 21.61 10.88
CA ARG A 25 -0.76 22.92 11.53
C ARG A 25 -0.08 24.05 10.76
N GLU A 26 1.07 23.80 10.16
CA GLU A 26 1.86 24.81 9.45
C GLU A 26 1.39 25.04 8.00
N LEU A 27 1.01 23.98 7.30
CA LEU A 27 0.77 24.00 5.85
C LEU A 27 -0.70 23.75 5.47
N GLY A 28 -1.53 23.34 6.43
CA GLY A 28 -2.85 22.77 6.16
C GLY A 28 -2.78 21.29 5.80
N LYS A 29 -3.87 20.58 6.05
CA LYS A 29 -3.95 19.11 5.95
C LYS A 29 -3.65 18.62 4.53
N GLU A 30 -4.26 19.22 3.53
CA GLU A 30 -4.10 18.76 2.14
C GLU A 30 -2.64 18.82 1.67
N ARG A 31 -1.98 19.97 1.91
CA ARG A 31 -0.59 20.16 1.51
C ARG A 31 0.37 19.27 2.31
N ALA A 32 0.14 19.13 3.60
CA ALA A 32 0.92 18.23 4.46
C ALA A 32 0.82 16.78 3.98
N HIS A 33 -0.39 16.30 3.71
CA HIS A 33 -0.63 14.94 3.22
C HIS A 33 -0.03 14.70 1.84
N GLN A 34 -0.08 15.68 0.94
CA GLN A 34 0.58 15.58 -0.35
C GLN A 34 2.09 15.39 -0.20
N ILE A 35 2.75 16.25 0.56
CA ILE A 35 4.21 16.19 0.77
C ILE A 35 4.62 14.86 1.41
N VAL A 36 3.93 14.46 2.47
CA VAL A 36 4.25 13.22 3.20
C VAL A 36 3.98 12.00 2.33
N GLY A 37 2.86 11.95 1.62
CA GLY A 37 2.50 10.86 0.73
C GLY A 37 3.50 10.68 -0.40
N GLU A 38 3.93 11.76 -1.04
CA GLU A 38 4.97 11.75 -2.08
C GLU A 38 6.30 11.24 -1.53
N ALA A 39 6.72 11.74 -0.37
CA ALA A 39 7.99 11.35 0.25
C ALA A 39 8.01 9.87 0.67
N ILE A 40 6.95 9.38 1.29
CA ILE A 40 6.84 7.97 1.70
C ILE A 40 6.73 7.07 0.46
N GLY A 41 5.92 7.45 -0.53
CA GLY A 41 5.78 6.71 -1.78
C GLY A 41 7.11 6.55 -2.50
N GLN A 42 7.87 7.63 -2.64
CA GLN A 42 9.20 7.60 -3.26
C GLN A 42 10.17 6.71 -2.45
N SER A 43 10.18 6.85 -1.13
CA SER A 43 11.02 6.01 -0.26
C SER A 43 10.71 4.52 -0.42
N TYR A 44 9.45 4.16 -0.59
CA TYR A 44 9.04 2.78 -0.82
C TYR A 44 9.50 2.26 -2.19
N VAL A 45 9.38 3.06 -3.23
CA VAL A 45 9.90 2.73 -4.57
C VAL A 45 11.42 2.49 -4.52
N ASP A 46 12.16 3.41 -3.91
CA ASP A 46 13.62 3.29 -3.75
C ASP A 46 14.03 2.02 -2.98
N TYR A 47 13.25 1.67 -1.96
CA TYR A 47 13.47 0.44 -1.20
C TYR A 47 13.25 -0.80 -2.06
N ARG A 48 12.16 -0.85 -2.84
CA ARG A 48 11.86 -1.95 -3.74
C ARG A 48 12.94 -2.10 -4.82
N GLU A 49 13.41 -1.00 -5.40
CA GLU A 49 14.50 -1.00 -6.38
C GLU A 49 15.79 -1.60 -5.81
N ARG A 50 16.13 -1.28 -4.56
CA ARG A 50 17.31 -1.85 -3.90
C ARG A 50 17.19 -3.36 -3.62
N LEU A 51 16.01 -3.86 -3.37
CA LEU A 51 15.77 -5.30 -3.20
C LEU A 51 15.81 -6.06 -4.53
N GLY A 52 15.65 -5.35 -5.64
CA GLY A 52 15.45 -5.93 -6.96
C GLY A 52 14.02 -6.44 -7.14
N TYR A 53 13.49 -6.30 -8.34
CA TYR A 53 12.21 -6.87 -8.75
C TYR A 53 12.24 -7.08 -10.26
N GLU A 54 11.44 -8.02 -10.75
CA GLU A 54 11.23 -8.21 -12.19
C GLU A 54 10.15 -7.23 -12.68
N LEU A 55 10.48 -6.43 -13.72
CA LEU A 55 9.51 -5.52 -14.31
C LEU A 55 8.35 -6.28 -14.94
N ASN A 56 7.13 -5.78 -14.72
CA ASN A 56 5.90 -6.35 -15.28
C ASN A 56 5.60 -7.78 -14.84
N GLU A 57 6.19 -8.24 -13.75
CA GLU A 57 5.82 -9.51 -13.15
C GLU A 57 4.32 -9.57 -12.89
N HIS A 58 3.73 -10.74 -13.10
CA HIS A 58 2.29 -10.93 -12.89
C HIS A 58 1.91 -10.60 -11.43
N PRO A 59 0.89 -9.79 -11.17
CA PRO A 59 0.55 -9.35 -9.80
C PRO A 59 0.30 -10.47 -8.79
N ARG A 60 -0.07 -11.68 -9.24
CA ARG A 60 -0.24 -12.84 -8.34
C ARG A 60 1.04 -13.18 -7.54
N ASN A 61 2.20 -12.92 -8.13
CA ASN A 61 3.49 -13.31 -7.54
C ASN A 61 3.93 -12.36 -6.42
N GLU A 62 3.37 -11.17 -6.31
CA GLU A 62 3.71 -10.22 -5.26
C GLU A 62 3.49 -10.77 -3.85
N GLY A 63 2.60 -11.73 -3.73
CA GLY A 63 2.28 -12.36 -2.45
C GLY A 63 3.34 -13.35 -1.93
N GLU A 64 4.21 -13.84 -2.78
CA GLU A 64 5.19 -14.87 -2.41
C GLU A 64 6.51 -14.28 -1.94
N GLU A 65 6.94 -13.16 -2.52
CA GLU A 65 8.23 -12.54 -2.23
C GLU A 65 8.14 -11.16 -1.55
N GLY A 66 7.06 -10.43 -1.76
CA GLY A 66 6.93 -9.01 -1.40
C GLY A 66 6.21 -8.70 -0.09
N GLY A 67 5.90 -9.67 0.76
CA GLY A 67 5.29 -9.39 2.05
C GLY A 67 3.85 -9.86 2.22
N ASN A 68 3.25 -10.52 1.24
CA ASN A 68 1.98 -11.23 1.40
C ASN A 68 2.18 -12.71 1.78
N GLY A 69 3.36 -13.05 2.27
CA GLY A 69 3.59 -14.36 2.88
C GLY A 69 2.80 -14.52 4.18
N PRO A 70 2.83 -15.69 4.81
CA PRO A 70 2.05 -15.97 6.01
C PRO A 70 2.35 -15.04 7.19
N ALA A 71 3.42 -14.24 7.11
CA ALA A 71 3.77 -13.23 8.12
C ALA A 71 3.18 -11.84 7.83
N PHE A 72 2.59 -11.60 6.65
CA PHE A 72 1.97 -10.30 6.33
C PHE A 72 0.53 -10.29 6.89
N PRO A 73 0.18 -9.30 7.73
CA PRO A 73 -1.02 -9.36 8.55
C PRO A 73 -2.29 -8.93 7.78
N VAL A 74 -2.55 -9.59 6.66
CA VAL A 74 -3.75 -9.37 5.85
C VAL A 74 -4.41 -10.70 5.47
N GLU A 75 -5.71 -10.67 5.31
CA GLU A 75 -6.53 -11.74 4.74
C GLU A 75 -7.00 -11.31 3.36
N ARG A 76 -6.97 -12.20 2.40
CA ARG A 76 -7.34 -11.89 1.03
C ARG A 76 -8.12 -13.00 0.35
N ASP A 77 -9.07 -12.60 -0.50
CA ASP A 77 -9.79 -13.48 -1.41
C ASP A 77 -9.44 -13.11 -2.85
N ILE A 78 -8.94 -14.07 -3.62
CA ILE A 78 -8.67 -13.89 -5.05
C ILE A 78 -9.99 -13.94 -5.79
N VAL A 79 -10.32 -12.88 -6.54
CA VAL A 79 -11.57 -12.76 -7.29
C VAL A 79 -11.38 -12.91 -8.81
N GLU A 80 -10.16 -12.74 -9.30
CA GLU A 80 -9.81 -12.91 -10.70
C GLU A 80 -8.32 -13.28 -10.83
N ASP A 81 -8.02 -14.24 -11.67
CA ASP A 81 -6.64 -14.66 -11.95
C ASP A 81 -6.52 -15.24 -13.35
N THR A 82 -6.10 -14.40 -14.29
CA THR A 82 -5.86 -14.76 -15.69
C THR A 82 -4.49 -14.23 -16.15
N ALA A 83 -4.08 -14.56 -17.35
CA ALA A 83 -2.81 -14.06 -17.91
C ALA A 83 -2.77 -12.52 -18.07
N THR A 84 -3.94 -11.86 -18.18
CA THR A 84 -4.04 -10.42 -18.46
C THR A 84 -4.81 -9.64 -17.40
N ALA A 85 -5.27 -10.31 -16.36
CA ALA A 85 -6.02 -9.69 -15.28
C ALA A 85 -5.79 -10.40 -13.96
N PHE A 86 -5.68 -9.63 -12.91
CA PHE A 86 -5.61 -10.14 -11.55
C PHE A 86 -6.43 -9.26 -10.61
N GLY A 87 -7.10 -9.86 -9.64
CA GLY A 87 -7.84 -9.11 -8.64
C GLY A 87 -7.96 -9.88 -7.34
N HIS A 88 -7.80 -9.16 -6.24
CA HIS A 88 -8.12 -9.69 -4.92
C HIS A 88 -8.82 -8.64 -4.05
N ASN A 89 -9.57 -9.13 -3.09
CA ASN A 89 -10.14 -8.33 -2.03
C ASN A 89 -9.34 -8.59 -0.74
N ILE A 90 -8.88 -7.52 -0.09
CA ILE A 90 -8.33 -7.62 1.26
C ILE A 90 -9.49 -7.51 2.24
N THR A 91 -9.83 -8.61 2.87
CA THR A 91 -10.99 -8.74 3.78
C THR A 91 -10.62 -8.57 5.25
N GLY A 92 -9.34 -8.68 5.58
CA GLY A 92 -8.77 -8.39 6.90
C GLY A 92 -7.43 -7.69 6.77
N CYS A 93 -7.17 -6.67 7.59
CA CYS A 93 -5.93 -5.91 7.56
C CYS A 93 -5.60 -5.35 8.94
N ALA A 94 -4.56 -5.90 9.58
CA ALA A 94 -4.15 -5.46 10.91
C ALA A 94 -3.60 -4.03 10.92
N PHE A 95 -3.06 -3.53 9.81
CA PHE A 95 -2.65 -2.13 9.69
C PHE A 95 -3.87 -1.20 9.79
N SER A 96 -4.94 -1.48 9.04
CA SER A 96 -6.15 -0.67 9.08
C SER A 96 -6.82 -0.74 10.46
N ASP A 97 -6.84 -1.91 11.07
CA ASP A 97 -7.40 -2.08 12.41
C ASP A 97 -6.63 -1.24 13.45
N TYR A 98 -5.31 -1.25 13.39
CA TYR A 98 -4.46 -0.45 14.27
C TYR A 98 -4.67 1.06 14.09
N PHE A 99 -4.53 1.57 12.87
CA PHE A 99 -4.64 3.02 12.63
C PHE A 99 -6.05 3.56 12.88
N ARG A 100 -7.08 2.77 12.59
CA ARG A 100 -8.45 3.15 12.92
C ARG A 100 -8.70 3.13 14.42
N ALA A 101 -8.16 2.16 15.15
CA ALA A 101 -8.29 2.08 16.59
C ALA A 101 -7.64 3.27 17.32
N ILE A 102 -6.52 3.79 16.81
CA ILE A 102 -5.88 4.99 17.38
C ILE A 102 -6.41 6.31 16.80
N GLY A 103 -7.41 6.27 15.92
CA GLY A 103 -8.06 7.46 15.35
C GLY A 103 -7.23 8.18 14.28
N GLU A 104 -6.28 7.50 13.62
CA GLU A 104 -5.39 8.08 12.61
C GLU A 104 -5.41 7.35 11.25
N PRO A 105 -6.61 7.03 10.70
CA PRO A 105 -6.69 6.26 9.46
C PRO A 105 -6.12 7.00 8.25
N GLU A 106 -6.20 8.32 8.20
CA GLU A 106 -5.65 9.09 7.08
C GLU A 106 -4.14 9.07 7.06
N ILE A 107 -3.48 9.19 8.20
CA ILE A 107 -2.01 9.06 8.32
C ILE A 107 -1.61 7.60 8.07
N GLY A 108 -2.39 6.65 8.57
CA GLY A 108 -2.20 5.24 8.27
C GLY A 108 -2.20 4.95 6.76
N ALA A 109 -3.11 5.58 6.01
CA ALA A 109 -3.15 5.48 4.56
C ALA A 109 -1.88 6.04 3.90
N LEU A 110 -1.35 7.17 4.37
CA LEU A 110 -0.08 7.71 3.87
C LEU A 110 1.10 6.77 4.09
N MET A 111 1.12 6.06 5.23
CA MET A 111 2.21 5.16 5.60
C MET A 111 2.14 3.80 4.95
N THR A 112 0.95 3.31 4.58
CA THR A 112 0.73 1.93 4.13
C THR A 112 0.03 1.85 2.77
N CYS A 113 -1.25 2.18 2.71
CA CYS A 113 -2.06 1.99 1.50
C CYS A 113 -1.65 2.90 0.33
N GLY A 114 -1.22 4.11 0.60
CA GLY A 114 -0.90 5.11 -0.43
C GLY A 114 0.34 4.75 -1.25
N VAL A 115 1.26 3.96 -0.71
CA VAL A 115 2.48 3.56 -1.41
C VAL A 115 2.24 2.63 -2.59
N ASP A 116 1.11 1.93 -2.61
CA ASP A 116 0.78 0.96 -3.66
C ASP A 116 0.73 1.61 -5.04
N PHE A 117 0.10 2.79 -5.16
CA PHE A 117 0.00 3.49 -6.44
C PHE A 117 1.37 3.90 -6.99
N ALA A 118 2.24 4.45 -6.15
CA ALA A 118 3.59 4.83 -6.56
C ALA A 118 4.42 3.59 -6.98
N ALA A 119 4.28 2.49 -6.24
CA ALA A 119 4.98 1.25 -6.53
C ALA A 119 4.49 0.61 -7.84
N GLU A 120 3.18 0.51 -8.04
CA GLU A 120 2.60 -0.15 -9.20
C GLU A 120 3.00 0.52 -10.52
N ASP A 121 2.95 1.84 -10.60
CA ASP A 121 3.39 2.57 -11.79
C ASP A 121 4.86 2.30 -12.14
N ARG A 122 5.69 2.08 -11.15
CA ARG A 122 7.12 1.83 -11.34
C ARG A 122 7.46 0.38 -11.64
N ILE A 123 6.79 -0.56 -10.93
CA ILE A 123 7.10 -1.99 -11.01
C ILE A 123 6.39 -2.66 -12.17
N ARG A 124 5.16 -2.21 -12.48
CA ARG A 124 4.29 -2.80 -13.51
C ARG A 124 3.77 -1.77 -14.51
N PRO A 125 4.66 -1.10 -15.28
CA PRO A 125 4.22 -0.09 -16.24
C PRO A 125 3.28 -0.63 -17.34
N ASP A 126 3.31 -1.93 -17.63
CA ASP A 126 2.41 -2.56 -18.60
C ASP A 126 1.06 -2.97 -18.02
N TRP A 127 0.85 -2.73 -16.73
CA TRP A 127 -0.40 -3.03 -16.05
C TRP A 127 -1.08 -1.75 -15.57
N GLU A 128 -2.38 -1.69 -15.69
CA GLU A 128 -3.20 -0.67 -15.04
C GLU A 128 -3.62 -1.19 -13.67
N PHE A 129 -3.31 -0.44 -12.62
CA PHE A 129 -3.72 -0.73 -11.26
C PHE A 129 -4.89 0.18 -10.85
N LYS A 130 -5.93 -0.40 -10.30
CA LYS A 130 -7.09 0.31 -9.73
C LYS A 130 -7.43 -0.22 -8.36
N ARG A 131 -7.78 0.70 -7.48
CA ARG A 131 -8.36 0.42 -6.18
C ARG A 131 -9.28 1.57 -5.82
N SER A 132 -10.57 1.30 -5.61
CA SER A 132 -11.57 2.35 -5.36
C SER A 132 -11.89 2.53 -3.88
N GLN A 133 -11.58 1.54 -3.05
CA GLN A 133 -11.89 1.56 -1.63
C GLN A 133 -10.85 0.81 -0.80
N THR A 134 -10.73 1.17 0.48
CA THR A 134 -9.86 0.50 1.43
C THR A 134 -10.52 0.28 2.79
N ARG A 135 -10.11 -0.77 3.48
CA ARG A 135 -10.48 -0.98 4.89
C ARG A 135 -9.99 0.16 5.79
N MET A 136 -8.87 0.79 5.46
CA MET A 136 -8.35 1.95 6.16
C MET A 136 -9.35 3.12 6.18
N GLN A 137 -10.10 3.30 5.08
CA GLN A 137 -11.16 4.30 4.95
C GLN A 137 -12.50 3.86 5.53
N GLY A 138 -12.60 2.61 6.00
CA GLY A 138 -13.81 2.06 6.59
C GLY A 138 -14.64 1.16 5.69
N ALA A 139 -14.20 0.85 4.47
CA ALA A 139 -14.86 -0.12 3.61
C ALA A 139 -14.73 -1.55 4.16
N ALA A 140 -15.62 -2.43 3.75
CA ALA A 140 -15.62 -3.84 4.17
C ALA A 140 -14.37 -4.58 3.67
N PHE A 141 -13.84 -4.19 2.52
CA PHE A 141 -12.64 -4.77 1.91
C PHE A 141 -11.92 -3.73 1.05
N CYS A 142 -10.64 -4.00 0.72
CA CYS A 142 -9.90 -3.25 -0.29
C CYS A 142 -10.02 -3.98 -1.63
N ASP A 143 -10.32 -3.26 -2.70
CA ASP A 143 -10.53 -3.83 -4.04
C ASP A 143 -9.31 -3.62 -4.95
N PHE A 144 -8.33 -4.50 -4.85
CA PHE A 144 -7.15 -4.46 -5.72
C PHE A 144 -7.45 -5.09 -7.08
N ARG A 145 -7.22 -4.35 -8.17
CA ARG A 145 -7.48 -4.80 -9.55
C ARG A 145 -6.34 -4.40 -10.47
N TRP A 146 -5.85 -5.37 -11.22
CA TRP A 146 -4.83 -5.17 -12.25
C TRP A 146 -5.35 -5.65 -13.60
N ARG A 147 -5.10 -4.87 -14.64
CA ARG A 147 -5.39 -5.18 -16.02
C ARG A 147 -4.14 -4.92 -16.87
N LYS A 148 -3.72 -5.90 -17.64
CA LYS A 148 -2.63 -5.69 -18.58
C LYS A 148 -3.07 -4.66 -19.63
N ARG A 149 -2.25 -3.64 -19.86
CA ARG A 149 -2.55 -2.64 -20.88
C ARG A 149 -2.55 -3.31 -22.24
N GLY A 150 -3.57 -3.05 -23.06
CA GLY A 150 -3.61 -3.53 -24.42
C GLY A 150 -2.44 -2.93 -25.21
N ASN A 151 -1.83 -3.71 -26.11
CA ASN A 151 -0.95 -3.11 -27.08
C ASN A 151 -1.81 -2.13 -27.88
N ALA A 152 -1.51 -0.82 -27.77
CA ALA A 152 -2.00 0.17 -28.69
C ALA A 152 -1.35 -0.16 -30.05
N GLY A 153 -2.02 -1.03 -30.78
CA GLY A 153 -1.64 -1.42 -32.14
C GLY A 153 -2.17 -0.41 -33.10
#